data_cb1f93aa69f1730f66f387853476e2e9
#
_entry.id   cb1f93aa69f1730f66f387853476e2e9
#
_cell.length_a   1.000
_cell.length_b   1.000
_cell.length_c   1.000
_cell.angle_alpha   90.00
_cell.angle_beta   90.00
_cell.angle_gamma   90.00
#
_symmetry.space_group_name_H-M   'P 1'
#
loop_
_entity.id
_entity.type
_entity.pdbx_description
1 polymer ?
#
loop_
_entity_poly.entity_id
_entity_poly.type
_entity_poly.pdbx_seq_one_letter_code
_entity_poly.pdbx_strand_id
1 'polypeptide(L)'
;MGKIYITGHRNPDIDSLCAASAYANLKNLTDSENEYIAIHCSPVSDQVREQMEAMGIEVPPYKKDVFPKVRDVMLEPQMHIQAGSPIFALVNAYNEDNPSVVPIYDGTEFKGLLSVDDITGWFLTDNKEEIPVYNFTVDNILRVIPGKLLCKGKSDTIEGSLLVGAGTYEAFGEMLDEIKSCIVVLGPRKEHLKLAVEKQVPAIIIAATETAPDVEFSGYEGSVFMTSLGTAETLRRIRLAESIESMMETATETIDIDDLFVEGRRIFMNSHIRGLAVMEKGEFKGFVTRRCFLERPVNKVIMVDHNEPAQSIEGIETADVVEIVDHHRLDSLSTTMPIFIAAEPLGSVNTIIYQLYMRHGIMPDQYAARTMLTGIIADTLILRSPTTTMQDMQAVEMLARLAKVPSVQEFGEKLFSITDNLSTQDPDEAILSDFKKYENGGTKMGIGQCEVTTLTDVGEYAQTYIDALQKIADSQGLDWTLLMVTDVLRENSVLLASNHKANRDLPYAKLAKQIYDMPGVMSRKKQLLPVLLSVTSA
;
A
#
# COMPACT_ATOMS: atom_id res chain seq x y z
N MET A 1 18.41 1.13 -0.04
CA MET A 1 18.12 -0.24 -0.50
C MET A 1 16.88 -0.19 -1.37
N GLY A 2 16.98 -0.61 -2.63
CA GLY A 2 15.83 -0.72 -3.52
C GLY A 2 15.04 -1.99 -3.20
N LYS A 3 13.67 -1.88 -3.22
CA LYS A 3 12.81 -3.07 -3.05
C LYS A 3 12.54 -3.70 -4.41
N ILE A 4 12.69 -5.02 -4.50
CA ILE A 4 12.39 -5.81 -5.69
C ILE A 4 11.40 -6.91 -5.28
N TYR A 5 10.22 -6.93 -5.88
CA TYR A 5 9.20 -7.92 -5.58
C TYR A 5 9.36 -9.15 -6.46
N ILE A 6 9.22 -10.34 -5.88
CA ILE A 6 9.24 -11.61 -6.60
C ILE A 6 7.86 -12.24 -6.48
N THR A 7 7.21 -12.44 -7.62
CA THR A 7 5.84 -12.95 -7.67
C THR A 7 5.70 -14.15 -8.60
N GLY A 8 4.91 -15.13 -8.17
CA GLY A 8 4.35 -16.14 -9.05
C GLY A 8 3.12 -15.63 -9.81
N HIS A 9 2.47 -16.53 -10.54
CA HIS A 9 1.29 -16.23 -11.36
C HIS A 9 0.02 -15.96 -10.52
N ARG A 10 -1.00 -15.42 -11.20
CA ARG A 10 -2.38 -15.35 -10.65
C ARG A 10 -2.92 -16.76 -10.41
N ASN A 11 -3.75 -16.92 -9.39
CA ASN A 11 -4.19 -18.20 -8.87
C ASN A 11 -2.99 -19.07 -8.42
N PRO A 12 -2.23 -18.56 -7.43
CA PRO A 12 -0.95 -19.14 -7.05
C PRO A 12 -1.14 -20.58 -6.52
N ASP A 13 -0.35 -21.47 -7.07
CA ASP A 13 -0.20 -22.84 -6.60
C ASP A 13 1.04 -22.99 -5.70
N ILE A 14 1.33 -24.21 -5.28
CA ILE A 14 2.45 -24.49 -4.40
C ILE A 14 3.79 -24.24 -5.09
N ASP A 15 3.92 -24.55 -6.40
CA ASP A 15 5.17 -24.38 -7.12
C ASP A 15 5.54 -22.90 -7.22
N SER A 16 4.58 -22.06 -7.60
CA SER A 16 4.78 -20.60 -7.74
C SER A 16 5.08 -19.89 -6.42
N LEU A 17 4.40 -20.28 -5.31
CA LEU A 17 4.64 -19.70 -3.99
C LEU A 17 6.00 -20.11 -3.41
N CYS A 18 6.36 -21.38 -3.56
CA CYS A 18 7.65 -21.90 -3.15
C CYS A 18 8.78 -21.27 -3.97
N ALA A 19 8.59 -21.10 -5.28
CA ALA A 19 9.54 -20.45 -6.17
C ALA A 19 9.81 -19.00 -5.76
N ALA A 20 8.77 -18.21 -5.51
CA ALA A 20 8.92 -16.84 -5.06
C ALA A 20 9.74 -16.76 -3.76
N SER A 21 9.43 -17.62 -2.78
CA SER A 21 10.13 -17.66 -1.49
C SER A 21 11.59 -18.10 -1.62
N ALA A 22 11.84 -19.19 -2.35
CA ALA A 22 13.19 -19.73 -2.52
C ALA A 22 14.08 -18.79 -3.33
N TYR A 23 13.54 -18.15 -4.38
CA TYR A 23 14.31 -17.23 -5.19
C TYR A 23 14.62 -15.92 -4.43
N ALA A 24 13.67 -15.41 -3.63
CA ALA A 24 13.93 -14.28 -2.75
C ALA A 24 15.05 -14.56 -1.75
N ASN A 25 15.07 -15.76 -1.17
CA ASN A 25 16.17 -16.20 -0.30
C ASN A 25 17.51 -16.19 -1.03
N LEU A 26 17.60 -16.79 -2.22
CA LEU A 26 18.82 -16.79 -3.02
C LEU A 26 19.31 -15.37 -3.33
N LYS A 27 18.41 -14.50 -3.78
CA LYS A 27 18.75 -13.12 -4.17
C LYS A 27 19.24 -12.30 -2.98
N ASN A 28 18.61 -12.43 -1.82
CA ASN A 28 19.07 -11.75 -0.59
C ASN A 28 20.42 -12.27 -0.08
N LEU A 29 20.81 -13.51 -0.42
CA LEU A 29 22.14 -14.05 -0.12
C LEU A 29 23.21 -13.57 -1.11
N THR A 30 22.84 -13.20 -2.34
CA THR A 30 23.78 -12.88 -3.43
C THR A 30 23.89 -11.38 -3.72
N ASP A 31 22.90 -10.60 -3.33
CA ASP A 31 22.86 -9.15 -3.55
C ASP A 31 22.52 -8.41 -2.24
N SER A 32 23.47 -7.62 -1.76
CA SER A 32 23.33 -6.79 -0.55
C SER A 32 22.85 -5.36 -0.82
N GLU A 33 22.74 -4.95 -2.09
CA GLU A 33 22.33 -3.59 -2.47
C GLU A 33 20.81 -3.43 -2.49
N ASN A 34 20.07 -4.52 -2.74
CA ASN A 34 18.63 -4.56 -2.83
C ASN A 34 18.01 -5.50 -1.78
N GLU A 35 16.73 -5.26 -1.47
CA GLU A 35 15.87 -6.12 -0.65
C GLU A 35 14.91 -6.87 -1.59
N TYR A 36 14.98 -8.20 -1.59
CA TYR A 36 14.11 -9.05 -2.40
C TYR A 36 12.98 -9.62 -1.55
N ILE A 37 11.74 -9.32 -1.94
CA ILE A 37 10.54 -9.64 -1.17
C ILE A 37 9.68 -10.59 -2.00
N ALA A 38 9.52 -11.84 -1.52
CA ALA A 38 8.54 -12.75 -2.07
C ALA A 38 7.13 -12.28 -1.76
N ILE A 39 6.25 -12.33 -2.75
CA ILE A 39 4.83 -11.94 -2.61
C ILE A 39 3.95 -12.91 -3.41
N HIS A 40 2.66 -12.94 -3.08
CA HIS A 40 1.63 -13.46 -3.97
C HIS A 40 0.67 -12.37 -4.41
N CYS A 41 0.17 -12.44 -5.66
CA CYS A 41 -0.56 -11.36 -6.32
C CYS A 41 -2.08 -11.55 -6.38
N SER A 42 -2.59 -12.71 -5.91
CA SER A 42 -4.02 -12.98 -5.79
C SER A 42 -4.28 -13.89 -4.57
N PRO A 43 -5.53 -14.02 -4.11
CA PRO A 43 -5.85 -14.87 -2.97
C PRO A 43 -5.36 -16.31 -3.16
N VAL A 44 -4.75 -16.87 -2.13
CA VAL A 44 -4.32 -18.27 -2.05
C VAL A 44 -5.50 -19.08 -1.52
N SER A 45 -5.82 -20.20 -2.16
CA SER A 45 -6.88 -21.09 -1.69
C SER A 45 -6.57 -21.67 -0.30
N ASP A 46 -7.60 -21.99 0.45
CA ASP A 46 -7.46 -22.56 1.78
C ASP A 46 -6.68 -23.87 1.72
N GLN A 47 -6.94 -24.70 0.72
CA GLN A 47 -6.21 -25.95 0.46
C GLN A 47 -4.69 -25.71 0.32
N VAL A 48 -4.27 -24.80 -0.57
CA VAL A 48 -2.84 -24.49 -0.77
C VAL A 48 -2.21 -23.95 0.51
N ARG A 49 -2.94 -23.12 1.25
CA ARG A 49 -2.49 -22.60 2.54
C ARG A 49 -2.27 -23.71 3.56
N GLU A 50 -3.23 -24.61 3.73
CA GLU A 50 -3.12 -25.75 4.64
C GLU A 50 -2.00 -26.71 4.24
N GLN A 51 -1.82 -26.94 2.94
CA GLN A 51 -0.72 -27.76 2.41
C GLN A 51 0.64 -27.15 2.74
N MET A 52 0.84 -25.84 2.51
CA MET A 52 2.09 -25.15 2.85
C MET A 52 2.36 -25.19 4.36
N GLU A 53 1.35 -24.93 5.18
CA GLU A 53 1.46 -24.98 6.64
C GLU A 53 1.84 -26.37 7.13
N ALA A 54 1.19 -27.42 6.61
CA ALA A 54 1.52 -28.82 6.95
C ALA A 54 2.94 -29.22 6.55
N MET A 55 3.49 -28.60 5.51
CA MET A 55 4.89 -28.76 5.11
C MET A 55 5.84 -27.86 5.90
N GLY A 56 5.32 -26.98 6.78
CA GLY A 56 6.10 -26.02 7.57
C GLY A 56 6.69 -24.90 6.72
N ILE A 57 5.96 -24.45 5.72
CA ILE A 57 6.34 -23.37 4.80
C ILE A 57 5.37 -22.20 4.96
N GLU A 58 5.89 -21.00 5.12
CA GLU A 58 5.08 -19.80 5.22
C GLU A 58 4.63 -19.32 3.83
N VAL A 59 3.35 -18.94 3.74
CA VAL A 59 2.82 -18.30 2.53
C VAL A 59 3.38 -16.88 2.47
N PRO A 60 3.99 -16.45 1.36
CA PRO A 60 4.45 -15.07 1.17
C PRO A 60 3.34 -14.05 1.41
N PRO A 61 3.65 -12.79 1.78
CA PRO A 61 2.65 -11.77 1.98
C PRO A 61 1.88 -11.43 0.69
N TYR A 62 0.61 -11.10 0.85
CA TYR A 62 -0.24 -10.63 -0.25
C TYR A 62 0.11 -9.20 -0.65
N LYS A 63 0.28 -8.97 -1.95
CA LYS A 63 0.40 -7.64 -2.54
C LYS A 63 -0.48 -7.56 -3.77
N LYS A 64 -1.50 -6.72 -3.72
CA LYS A 64 -2.50 -6.59 -4.77
C LYS A 64 -1.92 -6.09 -6.09
N ASP A 65 -1.10 -5.04 -6.03
CA ASP A 65 -0.62 -4.32 -7.19
C ASP A 65 0.81 -3.78 -7.01
N VAL A 66 1.42 -3.38 -8.12
CA VAL A 66 2.72 -2.70 -8.15
C VAL A 66 2.62 -1.31 -8.78
N PHE A 67 1.44 -0.71 -8.79
CA PHE A 67 1.30 0.67 -9.21
C PHE A 67 2.09 1.60 -8.29
N PRO A 68 2.78 2.61 -8.82
CA PRO A 68 3.38 3.66 -8.02
C PRO A 68 2.33 4.41 -7.19
N LYS A 69 2.60 4.61 -5.91
CA LYS A 69 1.70 5.24 -4.94
C LYS A 69 2.31 6.49 -4.33
N VAL A 70 1.49 7.25 -3.63
CA VAL A 70 1.93 8.46 -2.90
C VAL A 70 3.03 8.14 -1.90
N ARG A 71 2.95 6.98 -1.21
CA ARG A 71 3.97 6.51 -0.28
C ARG A 71 5.38 6.40 -0.86
N ASP A 72 5.47 6.14 -2.17
CA ASP A 72 6.76 5.94 -2.84
C ASP A 72 7.50 7.26 -3.10
N VAL A 73 6.81 8.39 -2.95
CA VAL A 73 7.33 9.74 -3.25
C VAL A 73 7.12 10.74 -2.11
N MET A 74 6.43 10.36 -1.03
CA MET A 74 6.19 11.28 0.07
C MET A 74 7.49 11.66 0.79
N LEU A 75 7.49 12.84 1.37
CA LEU A 75 8.57 13.39 2.17
C LEU A 75 8.19 13.33 3.64
N GLU A 76 9.12 12.88 4.46
CA GLU A 76 8.99 13.00 5.90
C GLU A 76 9.33 14.43 6.35
N PRO A 77 8.57 15.02 7.29
CA PRO A 77 8.85 16.36 7.77
C PRO A 77 10.16 16.41 8.56
N GLN A 78 11.07 17.28 8.14
CA GLN A 78 12.34 17.52 8.86
C GLN A 78 12.17 18.52 10.00
N MET A 79 11.09 19.32 9.96
CA MET A 79 10.74 20.31 10.96
C MET A 79 9.23 20.40 11.14
N HIS A 80 8.80 20.96 12.26
CA HIS A 80 7.42 21.33 12.52
C HIS A 80 7.38 22.57 13.43
N ILE A 81 6.28 23.28 13.39
CA ILE A 81 6.06 24.47 14.24
C ILE A 81 4.75 24.29 15.03
N GLN A 82 4.72 24.79 16.26
CA GLN A 82 3.51 24.78 17.08
C GLN A 82 2.56 25.91 16.67
N ALA A 83 1.26 25.63 16.61
CA ALA A 83 0.23 26.59 16.21
C ALA A 83 0.22 27.87 17.05
N GLY A 84 0.48 27.77 18.35
CA GLY A 84 0.63 28.91 19.26
C GLY A 84 1.92 29.71 19.09
N SER A 85 2.86 29.27 18.24
CA SER A 85 4.09 30.05 17.97
C SER A 85 3.79 31.31 17.14
N PRO A 86 4.64 32.37 17.24
CA PRO A 86 4.46 33.55 16.44
C PRO A 86 4.70 33.29 14.94
N ILE A 87 4.01 33.99 14.07
CA ILE A 87 4.23 33.95 12.61
C ILE A 87 5.70 34.17 12.25
N PHE A 88 6.43 34.91 13.09
CA PHE A 88 7.87 35.14 12.97
C PHE A 88 8.67 33.81 12.89
N ALA A 89 8.25 32.79 13.61
CA ALA A 89 8.90 31.46 13.56
C ALA A 89 8.77 30.84 12.18
N LEU A 90 7.61 30.98 11.56
CA LEU A 90 7.35 30.47 10.21
C LEU A 90 8.16 31.28 9.16
N VAL A 91 8.21 32.62 9.29
CA VAL A 91 9.04 33.47 8.42
C VAL A 91 10.52 33.10 8.51
N ASN A 92 11.03 32.82 9.70
CA ASN A 92 12.43 32.39 9.89
C ASN A 92 12.69 31.04 9.24
N ALA A 93 11.80 30.05 9.39
CA ALA A 93 11.92 28.75 8.75
C ALA A 93 12.04 28.90 7.21
N TYR A 94 11.25 29.78 6.60
CA TYR A 94 11.35 30.05 5.17
C TYR A 94 12.65 30.78 4.77
N ASN A 95 13.17 31.68 5.61
CA ASN A 95 14.41 32.39 5.33
C ASN A 95 15.66 31.47 5.45
N GLU A 96 15.63 30.51 6.36
CA GLU A 96 16.76 29.62 6.63
C GLU A 96 16.78 28.40 5.68
N ASP A 97 15.66 27.69 5.55
CA ASP A 97 15.59 26.41 4.86
C ASP A 97 14.78 26.43 3.56
N ASN A 98 13.99 27.50 3.33
CA ASN A 98 13.10 27.66 2.16
C ASN A 98 12.26 26.40 1.85
N PRO A 99 11.53 25.86 2.84
CA PRO A 99 10.72 24.66 2.65
C PRO A 99 9.55 24.96 1.71
N SER A 100 8.99 23.97 1.03
CA SER A 100 7.78 24.16 0.22
C SER A 100 6.55 24.36 1.10
N VAL A 101 6.45 23.59 2.18
CA VAL A 101 5.41 23.64 3.20
C VAL A 101 6.00 23.30 4.57
N VAL A 102 5.37 23.77 5.63
CA VAL A 102 5.74 23.51 7.02
C VAL A 102 4.56 22.89 7.75
N PRO A 103 4.69 21.70 8.34
CA PRO A 103 3.67 21.09 9.18
C PRO A 103 3.47 21.87 10.48
N ILE A 104 2.21 22.12 10.82
CA ILE A 104 1.81 22.83 12.03
C ILE A 104 1.12 21.84 12.98
N TYR A 105 1.50 21.92 14.25
CA TYR A 105 0.98 21.06 15.31
C TYR A 105 0.42 21.89 16.48
N ASP A 106 -0.55 21.33 17.18
CA ASP A 106 -0.96 21.76 18.50
C ASP A 106 -0.66 20.62 19.48
N GLY A 107 0.38 20.79 20.29
CA GLY A 107 0.98 19.71 21.06
C GLY A 107 1.48 18.58 20.12
N THR A 108 0.80 17.46 20.12
CA THR A 108 1.09 16.31 19.25
C THR A 108 0.10 16.16 18.08
N GLU A 109 -0.95 16.97 18.05
CA GLU A 109 -2.00 16.90 17.04
C GLU A 109 -1.58 17.70 15.80
N PHE A 110 -1.59 17.05 14.63
CA PHE A 110 -1.38 17.71 13.35
C PHE A 110 -2.58 18.61 13.01
N LYS A 111 -2.33 19.89 12.72
CA LYS A 111 -3.36 20.89 12.39
C LYS A 111 -3.40 21.21 10.89
N GLY A 112 -2.27 21.13 10.19
CA GLY A 112 -2.21 21.40 8.77
C GLY A 112 -0.82 21.72 8.24
N LEU A 113 -0.78 22.07 6.96
CA LEU A 113 0.42 22.54 6.27
C LEU A 113 0.28 24.02 5.95
N LEU A 114 1.30 24.80 6.22
CA LEU A 114 1.40 26.19 5.77
C LEU A 114 2.54 26.38 4.78
N SER A 115 2.31 27.25 3.81
CA SER A 115 3.25 27.62 2.76
C SER A 115 3.59 29.12 2.83
N VAL A 116 4.54 29.55 2.02
CA VAL A 116 4.84 30.98 1.86
C VAL A 116 3.66 31.75 1.28
N ASP A 117 2.79 31.11 0.49
CA ASP A 117 1.62 31.75 -0.09
C ASP A 117 0.59 32.08 0.99
N ASP A 118 0.47 31.28 2.03
CA ASP A 118 -0.41 31.52 3.18
C ASP A 118 0.07 32.76 3.97
N ILE A 119 1.39 32.90 4.19
CA ILE A 119 1.97 34.07 4.80
C ILE A 119 1.69 35.33 3.93
N THR A 120 1.89 35.20 2.62
CA THR A 120 1.65 36.29 1.68
C THR A 120 0.17 36.69 1.65
N GLY A 121 -0.72 35.71 1.61
CA GLY A 121 -2.17 35.88 1.68
C GLY A 121 -2.57 36.65 2.94
N TRP A 122 -2.08 36.21 4.11
CA TRP A 122 -2.36 36.84 5.39
C TRP A 122 -1.93 38.31 5.41
N PHE A 123 -0.77 38.65 4.84
CA PHE A 123 -0.31 40.05 4.74
C PHE A 123 -1.11 40.91 3.75
N LEU A 124 -1.68 40.29 2.70
CA LEU A 124 -2.40 41.02 1.63
C LEU A 124 -3.91 41.17 1.90
N THR A 125 -4.48 40.37 2.80
CA THR A 125 -5.91 40.39 3.13
C THR A 125 -6.32 41.54 4.09
N ASP A 126 -5.42 42.45 4.41
CA ASP A 126 -5.76 43.68 5.17
C ASP A 126 -6.99 44.36 4.53
N ASN A 127 -8.13 44.22 5.19
CA ASN A 127 -9.38 44.84 4.77
C ASN A 127 -9.21 46.37 4.93
N LYS A 128 -9.21 47.12 3.83
CA LYS A 128 -8.86 48.55 3.81
C LYS A 128 -9.85 49.44 4.57
N GLU A 129 -10.98 48.90 5.02
CA GLU A 129 -12.08 49.64 5.65
C GLU A 129 -12.14 49.49 7.18
N GLU A 130 -11.47 48.51 7.76
CA GLU A 130 -11.47 48.27 9.21
C GLU A 130 -10.05 48.30 9.78
N ILE A 131 -9.90 48.91 10.99
CA ILE A 131 -8.63 48.89 11.71
C ILE A 131 -8.39 47.45 12.20
N PRO A 132 -7.30 46.77 11.80
CA PRO A 132 -7.04 45.39 12.20
C PRO A 132 -6.92 45.24 13.72
N VAL A 133 -7.56 44.19 14.26
CA VAL A 133 -7.42 43.78 15.66
C VAL A 133 -6.52 42.56 15.70
N TYR A 134 -5.48 42.63 16.48
CA TYR A 134 -4.49 41.56 16.66
C TYR A 134 -4.68 40.87 18.00
N ASN A 135 -4.31 39.59 18.06
CA ASN A 135 -4.31 38.84 19.31
C ASN A 135 -2.91 38.25 19.56
N PHE A 136 -2.20 38.84 20.51
CA PHE A 136 -0.85 38.44 20.87
C PHE A 136 -0.80 37.72 22.20
N THR A 137 0.20 36.87 22.38
CA THR A 137 0.61 36.43 23.73
C THR A 137 1.85 37.23 24.18
N VAL A 138 1.99 37.41 25.49
CA VAL A 138 3.18 38.05 26.07
C VAL A 138 4.46 37.37 25.61
N ASP A 139 4.45 36.03 25.56
CA ASP A 139 5.59 35.23 25.13
C ASP A 139 5.94 35.46 23.65
N ASN A 140 4.95 35.51 22.77
CA ASN A 140 5.17 35.75 21.34
C ASN A 140 5.74 37.15 21.08
N ILE A 141 5.28 38.19 21.81
CA ILE A 141 5.85 39.52 21.72
C ILE A 141 7.34 39.49 22.07
N LEU A 142 7.72 38.84 23.18
CA LEU A 142 9.11 38.72 23.63
C LEU A 142 10.00 37.92 22.68
N ARG A 143 9.43 36.93 21.97
CA ARG A 143 10.16 36.16 20.94
C ARG A 143 10.43 36.99 19.67
N VAL A 144 9.56 37.91 19.34
CA VAL A 144 9.64 38.69 18.08
C VAL A 144 10.36 39.99 18.26
N ILE A 145 10.15 40.66 19.39
CA ILE A 145 10.74 41.96 19.70
C ILE A 145 11.85 41.76 20.74
N PRO A 146 13.13 41.92 20.36
CA PRO A 146 14.23 41.87 21.33
C PRO A 146 14.08 43.01 22.34
N GLY A 147 13.93 42.64 23.62
CA GLY A 147 13.70 43.65 24.65
C GLY A 147 13.40 43.00 26.02
N LYS A 148 12.73 43.77 26.87
CA LYS A 148 12.40 43.37 28.26
C LYS A 148 10.93 43.65 28.54
N LEU A 149 10.32 42.75 29.32
CA LEU A 149 9.02 43.00 29.96
C LEU A 149 9.26 43.81 31.25
N LEU A 150 8.76 45.04 31.27
CA LEU A 150 8.87 45.95 32.45
C LEU A 150 7.75 45.72 33.46
N CYS A 151 6.54 45.46 32.95
CA CYS A 151 5.36 45.17 33.75
C CYS A 151 4.56 44.06 33.04
N LYS A 152 4.20 43.01 33.82
CA LYS A 152 3.29 41.96 33.31
C LYS A 152 1.86 42.30 33.73
N GLY A 153 0.97 42.37 32.74
CA GLY A 153 -0.45 42.58 32.95
C GLY A 153 -1.17 41.38 33.58
N LYS A 154 -2.47 41.52 33.80
CA LYS A 154 -3.31 40.45 34.36
C LYS A 154 -3.56 39.29 33.40
N SER A 155 -3.51 39.57 32.09
CA SER A 155 -3.71 38.57 31.05
C SER A 155 -2.41 38.23 30.32
N ASP A 156 -2.24 36.94 29.98
CA ASP A 156 -1.16 36.48 29.09
C ASP A 156 -1.50 36.73 27.62
N THR A 157 -2.78 36.97 27.28
CA THR A 157 -3.26 37.35 25.94
C THR A 157 -3.55 38.86 25.88
N ILE A 158 -3.17 39.47 24.77
CA ILE A 158 -3.27 40.91 24.52
C ILE A 158 -4.00 41.10 23.20
N GLU A 159 -5.24 41.63 23.27
CA GLU A 159 -6.08 41.86 22.11
C GLU A 159 -6.24 43.39 21.89
N GLY A 160 -6.02 43.81 20.66
CA GLY A 160 -6.20 45.22 20.31
C GLY A 160 -5.61 45.65 18.97
N SER A 161 -5.98 46.80 18.52
CA SER A 161 -5.44 47.42 17.30
C SER A 161 -4.10 48.11 17.59
N LEU A 162 -3.17 48.09 16.64
CA LEU A 162 -1.86 48.76 16.79
C LEU A 162 -2.01 50.26 16.60
N LEU A 163 -1.60 51.04 17.61
CA LEU A 163 -1.60 52.48 17.60
C LEU A 163 -0.19 53.05 17.81
N VAL A 164 0.19 54.01 17.00
CA VAL A 164 1.48 54.74 17.14
C VAL A 164 1.30 56.02 17.90
N GLY A 165 1.93 56.14 19.09
CA GLY A 165 1.93 57.36 19.87
C GLY A 165 2.93 58.41 19.34
N ALA A 166 2.74 58.87 18.11
CA ALA A 166 3.67 59.82 17.45
C ALA A 166 3.19 61.27 17.39
N GLY A 167 1.90 61.51 17.57
CA GLY A 167 1.30 62.83 17.50
C GLY A 167 1.57 63.74 18.72
N THR A 168 0.85 64.88 18.80
CA THR A 168 0.81 65.69 20.01
C THR A 168 0.09 64.97 21.13
N TYR A 169 0.21 65.47 22.35
CA TYR A 169 -0.45 64.86 23.52
C TYR A 169 -1.97 64.82 23.35
N GLU A 170 -2.56 65.95 22.84
CA GLU A 170 -4.00 66.05 22.61
C GLU A 170 -4.47 65.11 21.52
N ALA A 171 -3.81 65.03 20.35
CA ALA A 171 -4.16 64.15 19.25
C ALA A 171 -4.02 62.68 19.66
N PHE A 172 -3.02 62.36 20.44
CA PHE A 172 -2.85 60.98 20.96
C PHE A 172 -3.98 60.60 21.93
N GLY A 173 -4.43 61.55 22.77
CA GLY A 173 -5.57 61.32 23.66
C GLY A 173 -6.88 61.06 22.91
N GLU A 174 -7.15 61.84 21.85
CA GLU A 174 -8.32 61.67 20.99
C GLU A 174 -8.31 60.29 20.33
N MET A 175 -7.16 59.87 19.79
CA MET A 175 -7.01 58.51 19.17
C MET A 175 -7.25 57.37 20.17
N LEU A 176 -6.79 57.52 21.42
CA LEU A 176 -7.03 56.53 22.48
C LEU A 176 -8.52 56.43 22.86
N ASP A 177 -9.29 57.51 22.72
CA ASP A 177 -10.72 57.53 23.01
C ASP A 177 -11.56 56.98 21.85
N GLU A 178 -11.08 57.09 20.62
CA GLU A 178 -11.74 56.53 19.41
C GLU A 178 -11.59 55.03 19.31
N ILE A 179 -10.42 54.48 19.69
CA ILE A 179 -10.11 53.04 19.55
C ILE A 179 -10.36 52.36 20.89
N LYS A 180 -11.41 51.53 20.98
CA LYS A 180 -11.84 50.86 22.22
C LYS A 180 -10.75 50.00 22.88
N SER A 181 -9.88 49.38 22.08
CA SER A 181 -8.77 48.55 22.57
C SER A 181 -7.57 48.75 21.67
N CYS A 182 -6.48 49.29 22.18
CA CYS A 182 -5.30 49.52 21.38
C CYS A 182 -4.00 49.10 22.10
N ILE A 183 -3.09 48.55 21.30
CA ILE A 183 -1.71 48.21 21.68
C ILE A 183 -0.85 49.38 21.23
N VAL A 184 -0.31 50.13 22.15
CA VAL A 184 0.39 51.39 21.87
C VAL A 184 1.89 51.15 21.66
N VAL A 185 2.41 51.60 20.51
CA VAL A 185 3.86 51.64 20.24
C VAL A 185 4.33 53.10 20.25
N LEU A 186 5.21 53.47 21.17
CA LEU A 186 5.70 54.83 21.28
C LEU A 186 7.14 54.88 21.79
N GLY A 187 7.81 55.99 21.55
CA GLY A 187 9.10 56.32 22.18
C GLY A 187 8.99 56.64 23.67
N PRO A 188 10.11 56.87 24.39
CA PRO A 188 10.12 57.09 25.84
C PRO A 188 9.61 58.51 26.23
N ARG A 189 8.40 58.87 25.78
CA ARG A 189 7.74 60.17 26.05
C ARG A 189 6.91 60.06 27.32
N LYS A 190 7.37 60.68 28.39
CA LYS A 190 6.82 60.51 29.74
C LYS A 190 5.31 60.81 29.82
N GLU A 191 4.85 61.92 29.18
CA GLU A 191 3.44 62.31 29.25
C GLU A 191 2.52 61.36 28.45
N HIS A 192 2.94 60.90 27.27
CA HIS A 192 2.19 59.91 26.47
C HIS A 192 2.12 58.58 27.18
N LEU A 193 3.22 58.15 27.86
CA LEU A 193 3.23 56.90 28.65
C LEU A 193 2.25 56.97 29.81
N LYS A 194 2.22 58.09 30.56
CA LYS A 194 1.26 58.27 31.64
C LYS A 194 -0.18 58.19 31.16
N LEU A 195 -0.49 58.85 30.03
CA LEU A 195 -1.83 58.85 29.44
C LEU A 195 -2.25 57.44 29.02
N ALA A 196 -1.37 56.64 28.39
CA ALA A 196 -1.64 55.27 28.03
C ALA A 196 -1.90 54.37 29.27
N VAL A 197 -1.16 54.59 30.36
CA VAL A 197 -1.37 53.91 31.64
C VAL A 197 -2.72 54.30 32.25
N GLU A 198 -3.05 55.60 32.29
CA GLU A 198 -4.34 56.12 32.78
C GLU A 198 -5.55 55.54 32.02
N LYS A 199 -5.42 55.44 30.68
CA LYS A 199 -6.45 54.83 29.81
C LYS A 199 -6.51 53.30 29.88
N GLN A 200 -5.63 52.66 30.65
CA GLN A 200 -5.60 51.22 30.83
C GLN A 200 -5.55 50.44 29.52
N VAL A 201 -4.75 50.89 28.55
CA VAL A 201 -4.59 50.16 27.27
C VAL A 201 -4.06 48.74 27.51
N PRO A 202 -4.42 47.72 26.71
CA PRO A 202 -4.00 46.34 26.90
C PRO A 202 -2.48 46.12 26.95
N ALA A 203 -1.72 46.89 26.13
CA ALA A 203 -0.26 46.86 26.16
C ALA A 203 0.39 48.16 25.70
N ILE A 204 1.58 48.39 26.23
CA ILE A 204 2.46 49.51 25.85
C ILE A 204 3.81 48.92 25.43
N ILE A 205 4.30 49.28 24.23
CA ILE A 205 5.62 48.91 23.73
C ILE A 205 6.46 50.21 23.61
N ILE A 206 7.44 50.31 24.49
CA ILE A 206 8.34 51.46 24.54
C ILE A 206 9.51 51.18 23.58
N ALA A 207 9.51 51.84 22.44
CA ALA A 207 10.48 51.66 21.38
C ALA A 207 11.65 52.67 21.49
N ALA A 208 12.76 52.34 20.82
CA ALA A 208 13.96 53.19 20.71
C ALA A 208 14.60 53.56 22.06
N THR A 209 14.59 52.66 23.02
CA THR A 209 15.23 52.87 24.33
C THR A 209 15.77 51.58 24.94
N GLU A 210 16.88 51.70 25.65
CA GLU A 210 17.46 50.62 26.46
C GLU A 210 17.30 50.88 27.98
N THR A 211 16.85 52.08 28.33
CA THR A 211 16.67 52.53 29.73
C THR A 211 15.19 52.64 30.02
N ALA A 212 14.75 52.07 31.11
CA ALA A 212 13.38 52.18 31.57
C ALA A 212 13.03 53.66 31.85
N PRO A 213 11.89 54.15 31.35
CA PRO A 213 11.45 55.53 31.60
C PRO A 213 11.08 55.70 33.08
N ASP A 214 11.23 56.92 33.59
CA ASP A 214 10.80 57.30 34.91
C ASP A 214 9.26 57.49 34.96
N VAL A 215 8.53 56.34 34.87
CA VAL A 215 7.06 56.24 34.93
C VAL A 215 6.72 55.06 35.82
N GLU A 216 5.84 55.27 36.79
CA GLU A 216 5.33 54.18 37.63
C GLU A 216 4.17 53.46 36.91
N PHE A 217 4.21 52.14 37.00
CA PHE A 217 3.16 51.26 36.45
C PHE A 217 2.27 50.65 37.54
N SER A 218 2.29 51.24 38.74
CA SER A 218 1.48 50.76 39.88
C SER A 218 -0.02 50.91 39.54
N GLY A 219 -0.78 49.84 39.67
CA GLY A 219 -2.20 49.79 39.33
C GLY A 219 -2.53 49.67 37.82
N TYR A 220 -1.52 49.59 36.95
CA TYR A 220 -1.73 49.30 35.54
C TYR A 220 -1.98 47.84 35.33
N GLU A 221 -3.06 47.51 34.60
CA GLU A 221 -3.50 46.11 34.36
C GLU A 221 -2.97 45.53 33.07
N GLY A 222 -2.45 46.33 32.13
CA GLY A 222 -1.85 45.91 30.88
C GLY A 222 -0.37 45.54 30.98
N SER A 223 0.21 45.06 29.91
CA SER A 223 1.63 44.68 29.83
C SER A 223 2.49 45.80 29.24
N VAL A 224 3.71 46.00 29.78
CA VAL A 224 4.67 47.01 29.30
C VAL A 224 5.94 46.33 28.82
N PHE A 225 6.25 46.51 27.54
CA PHE A 225 7.46 46.01 26.90
C PHE A 225 8.40 47.19 26.58
N MET A 226 9.69 46.91 26.57
CA MET A 226 10.71 47.89 26.18
C MET A 226 11.67 47.24 25.18
N THR A 227 12.01 48.01 24.13
CA THR A 227 12.93 47.56 23.08
C THR A 227 13.83 48.67 22.58
N SER A 228 15.07 48.33 22.20
CA SER A 228 16.00 49.25 21.52
C SER A 228 15.64 49.50 20.04
N LEU A 229 14.75 48.67 19.45
CA LEU A 229 14.28 48.86 18.10
C LEU A 229 13.54 50.18 17.93
N GLY A 230 13.78 50.89 16.81
CA GLY A 230 13.00 52.07 16.47
C GLY A 230 11.52 51.78 16.24
N THR A 231 10.65 52.77 16.42
CA THR A 231 9.18 52.60 16.32
C THR A 231 8.73 51.91 15.04
N ALA A 232 9.29 52.31 13.88
CA ALA A 232 8.93 51.71 12.60
C ALA A 232 9.28 50.23 12.50
N GLU A 233 10.46 49.85 13.00
CA GLU A 233 10.89 48.43 13.02
C GLU A 233 10.08 47.64 14.03
N THR A 234 9.76 48.21 15.18
CA THR A 234 8.88 47.60 16.18
C THR A 234 7.50 47.32 15.59
N LEU A 235 6.90 48.25 14.87
CA LEU A 235 5.61 48.05 14.20
C LEU A 235 5.67 46.99 13.12
N ARG A 236 6.74 46.94 12.35
CA ARG A 236 6.94 45.90 11.34
C ARG A 236 7.01 44.52 11.95
N ARG A 237 7.70 44.39 13.09
CA ARG A 237 7.91 43.11 13.75
C ARG A 237 6.72 42.66 14.58
N ILE A 238 6.05 43.55 15.31
CA ILE A 238 4.98 43.17 16.23
C ILE A 238 3.85 42.41 15.55
N ARG A 239 3.53 42.72 14.31
CA ARG A 239 2.53 42.01 13.51
C ARG A 239 2.87 40.51 13.38
N LEU A 240 4.15 40.17 13.34
CA LEU A 240 4.64 38.78 13.28
C LEU A 240 4.58 38.07 14.62
N ALA A 241 4.18 38.77 15.71
CA ALA A 241 3.96 38.16 17.01
C ALA A 241 2.60 37.47 17.15
N GLU A 242 1.72 37.63 16.16
CA GLU A 242 0.45 36.94 16.13
C GLU A 242 0.68 35.43 16.00
N SER A 243 -0.21 34.63 16.61
CA SER A 243 -0.13 33.19 16.58
C SER A 243 -0.34 32.66 15.17
N ILE A 244 0.42 31.64 14.77
CA ILE A 244 0.25 30.93 13.49
C ILE A 244 -1.19 30.38 13.36
N GLU A 245 -1.86 30.07 14.46
CA GLU A 245 -3.23 29.59 14.48
C GLU A 245 -4.19 30.57 13.74
N SER A 246 -3.94 31.87 13.79
CA SER A 246 -4.75 32.88 13.07
C SER A 246 -4.68 32.75 11.55
N MET A 247 -3.69 32.05 11.02
CA MET A 247 -3.53 31.79 9.59
C MET A 247 -4.16 30.45 9.14
N MET A 248 -4.67 29.64 10.06
CA MET A 248 -5.12 28.27 9.79
C MET A 248 -6.63 28.17 9.53
N GLU A 249 -7.23 29.18 8.95
CA GLU A 249 -8.68 29.21 8.70
C GLU A 249 -9.14 28.25 7.59
N THR A 250 -8.26 27.81 6.71
CA THR A 250 -8.57 26.89 5.61
C THR A 250 -8.18 25.46 5.93
N ALA A 251 -9.09 24.52 5.67
CA ALA A 251 -8.79 23.09 5.80
C ALA A 251 -7.62 22.71 4.89
N THR A 252 -6.62 22.04 5.45
CA THR A 252 -5.50 21.50 4.67
C THR A 252 -5.98 20.42 3.73
N GLU A 253 -5.64 20.51 2.46
CA GLU A 253 -5.91 19.44 1.50
C GLU A 253 -5.06 18.21 1.82
N THR A 254 -5.68 17.04 1.76
CA THR A 254 -5.07 15.76 2.13
C THR A 254 -5.13 14.77 0.99
N ILE A 255 -4.24 13.77 1.03
CA ILE A 255 -4.22 12.62 0.14
C ILE A 255 -3.90 11.37 0.97
N ASP A 256 -4.48 10.21 0.59
CA ASP A 256 -4.15 8.96 1.27
C ASP A 256 -2.78 8.43 0.82
N ILE A 257 -2.07 7.80 1.75
CA ILE A 257 -0.74 7.23 1.50
C ILE A 257 -0.76 6.14 0.42
N ASP A 258 -1.91 5.46 0.25
CA ASP A 258 -2.12 4.41 -0.73
C ASP A 258 -2.75 4.87 -2.05
N ASP A 259 -3.08 6.17 -2.18
CA ASP A 259 -3.54 6.74 -3.43
C ASP A 259 -2.48 6.61 -4.53
N LEU A 260 -2.94 6.48 -5.79
CA LEU A 260 -2.05 6.31 -6.92
C LEU A 260 -1.23 7.59 -7.19
N PHE A 261 0.03 7.41 -7.55
CA PHE A 261 0.91 8.51 -7.98
C PHE A 261 0.25 9.43 -9.03
N VAL A 262 -0.48 8.85 -9.98
CA VAL A 262 -1.16 9.62 -11.04
C VAL A 262 -2.27 10.52 -10.50
N GLU A 263 -2.92 10.15 -9.41
CA GLU A 263 -3.96 10.95 -8.76
C GLU A 263 -3.36 12.15 -8.04
N GLY A 264 -2.32 11.95 -7.24
CA GLY A 264 -1.57 13.03 -6.62
C GLY A 264 -1.00 14.00 -7.65
N ARG A 265 -0.42 13.49 -8.74
CA ARG A 265 0.06 14.32 -9.84
C ARG A 265 -1.06 15.16 -10.46
N ARG A 266 -2.25 14.58 -10.67
CA ARG A 266 -3.41 15.29 -11.24
C ARG A 266 -3.87 16.44 -10.37
N ILE A 267 -3.87 16.30 -9.04
CA ILE A 267 -4.22 17.37 -8.11
C ILE A 267 -3.28 18.57 -8.31
N PHE A 268 -1.96 18.36 -8.29
CA PHE A 268 -0.98 19.43 -8.48
C PHE A 268 -1.00 20.08 -9.86
N MET A 269 -1.45 19.37 -10.90
CA MET A 269 -1.59 19.95 -12.23
C MET A 269 -2.79 20.90 -12.33
N ASN A 270 -3.84 20.66 -11.54
CA ASN A 270 -5.10 21.38 -11.61
C ASN A 270 -5.28 22.41 -10.47
N SER A 271 -4.31 22.55 -9.57
CA SER A 271 -4.36 23.45 -8.42
C SER A 271 -3.07 24.27 -8.27
N HIS A 272 -3.14 25.30 -7.44
CA HIS A 272 -2.00 26.14 -7.07
C HIS A 272 -1.41 25.80 -5.70
N ILE A 273 -1.87 24.70 -5.08
CA ILE A 273 -1.38 24.28 -3.78
C ILE A 273 0.11 23.95 -3.80
N ARG A 274 0.80 24.24 -2.71
CA ARG A 274 2.23 23.98 -2.54
C ARG A 274 2.53 22.59 -2.02
N GLY A 275 1.60 21.99 -1.27
CA GLY A 275 1.73 20.66 -0.71
C GLY A 275 0.41 20.07 -0.29
N LEU A 276 0.37 18.72 -0.20
CA LEU A 276 -0.74 17.93 0.33
C LEU A 276 -0.24 17.17 1.55
N ALA A 277 -1.03 17.13 2.60
CA ALA A 277 -0.75 16.27 3.74
C ALA A 277 -1.07 14.82 3.38
N VAL A 278 -0.10 13.92 3.61
CA VAL A 278 -0.27 12.49 3.38
C VAL A 278 -0.79 11.85 4.67
N MET A 279 -1.94 11.20 4.55
CA MET A 279 -2.64 10.58 5.67
C MET A 279 -2.64 9.04 5.54
N GLU A 280 -2.53 8.35 6.67
CA GLU A 280 -2.76 6.91 6.78
C GLU A 280 -3.72 6.66 7.94
N LYS A 281 -4.92 6.14 7.65
CA LYS A 281 -5.96 5.86 8.67
C LYS A 281 -6.29 7.08 9.56
N GLY A 282 -6.22 8.30 8.99
CA GLY A 282 -6.48 9.54 9.71
C GLY A 282 -5.27 10.12 10.46
N GLU A 283 -4.12 9.48 10.42
CA GLU A 283 -2.86 9.99 10.99
C GLU A 283 -1.99 10.62 9.91
N PHE A 284 -1.39 11.76 10.22
CA PHE A 284 -0.43 12.42 9.34
C PHE A 284 0.89 11.63 9.32
N LYS A 285 1.35 11.29 8.11
CA LYS A 285 2.61 10.53 7.90
C LYS A 285 3.70 11.37 7.23
N GLY A 286 3.32 12.39 6.48
CA GLY A 286 4.24 13.22 5.75
C GLY A 286 3.50 14.12 4.76
N PHE A 287 4.20 14.64 3.79
CA PHE A 287 3.61 15.50 2.78
C PHE A 287 4.20 15.21 1.40
N VAL A 288 3.46 15.61 0.37
CA VAL A 288 3.96 15.64 -1.01
C VAL A 288 3.88 17.04 -1.56
N THR A 289 4.81 17.35 -2.45
CA THR A 289 4.86 18.62 -3.18
C THR A 289 4.86 18.34 -4.68
N ARG A 290 4.71 19.37 -5.51
CA ARG A 290 4.80 19.22 -6.98
C ARG A 290 6.09 18.53 -7.43
N ARG A 291 7.20 18.73 -6.72
CA ARG A 291 8.50 18.10 -7.05
C ARG A 291 8.49 16.59 -6.91
N CYS A 292 7.70 16.06 -5.99
CA CYS A 292 7.56 14.61 -5.77
C CYS A 292 6.99 13.90 -7.00
N PHE A 293 6.28 14.63 -7.88
CA PHE A 293 5.60 14.07 -9.05
C PHE A 293 6.30 14.40 -10.39
N LEU A 294 7.54 14.90 -10.36
CA LEU A 294 8.32 15.19 -11.58
C LEU A 294 8.83 13.88 -12.22
N GLU A 295 9.30 12.95 -11.41
CA GLU A 295 9.75 11.65 -11.85
C GLU A 295 8.85 10.57 -11.27
N ARG A 296 8.39 9.66 -12.13
CA ARG A 296 7.55 8.55 -11.71
C ARG A 296 8.43 7.46 -11.10
N PRO A 297 8.18 7.04 -9.86
CA PRO A 297 8.85 5.88 -9.31
C PRO A 297 8.42 4.63 -10.07
N VAL A 298 9.35 3.70 -10.25
CA VAL A 298 9.12 2.44 -10.96
C VAL A 298 9.42 1.30 -10.00
N ASN A 299 8.41 0.47 -9.73
CA ASN A 299 8.59 -0.74 -8.96
C ASN A 299 9.32 -1.80 -9.81
N LYS A 300 10.24 -2.53 -9.20
CA LYS A 300 10.96 -3.63 -9.85
C LYS A 300 10.34 -4.95 -9.48
N VAL A 301 10.14 -5.81 -10.48
CA VAL A 301 9.49 -7.11 -10.31
C VAL A 301 10.33 -8.21 -10.96
N ILE A 302 10.43 -9.35 -10.28
CA ILE A 302 10.90 -10.62 -10.82
C ILE A 302 9.70 -11.53 -10.97
N MET A 303 9.54 -12.11 -12.14
CA MET A 303 8.48 -13.07 -12.43
C MET A 303 9.04 -14.48 -12.27
N VAL A 304 8.35 -15.32 -11.49
CA VAL A 304 8.67 -16.74 -11.35
C VAL A 304 7.45 -17.57 -11.70
N ASP A 305 7.67 -18.72 -12.34
CA ASP A 305 6.62 -19.68 -12.73
C ASP A 305 5.57 -19.11 -13.72
N HIS A 306 5.91 -18.05 -14.37
CA HIS A 306 5.15 -17.46 -15.49
C HIS A 306 6.00 -16.40 -16.18
N ASN A 307 5.62 -16.08 -17.44
CA ASN A 307 6.25 -15.02 -18.22
C ASN A 307 5.23 -14.10 -18.93
N GLU A 308 3.94 -14.40 -18.83
CA GLU A 308 2.86 -13.63 -19.45
C GLU A 308 2.39 -12.51 -18.51
N PRO A 309 2.43 -11.22 -18.91
CA PRO A 309 1.95 -10.12 -18.07
C PRO A 309 0.48 -10.27 -17.63
N ALA A 310 -0.37 -10.90 -18.46
CA ALA A 310 -1.77 -11.14 -18.14
C ALA A 310 -1.97 -12.09 -16.95
N GLN A 311 -0.98 -12.93 -16.65
CA GLN A 311 -0.97 -13.85 -15.53
C GLN A 311 -0.23 -13.30 -14.30
N SER A 312 0.31 -12.09 -14.39
CA SER A 312 1.12 -11.48 -13.34
C SER A 312 0.31 -10.54 -12.44
N ILE A 313 1.01 -9.88 -11.51
CA ILE A 313 0.47 -8.89 -10.59
C ILE A 313 -0.13 -7.68 -11.32
N GLU A 314 -1.19 -7.08 -10.79
CA GLU A 314 -1.78 -5.86 -11.33
C GLU A 314 -0.74 -4.73 -11.37
N GLY A 315 -0.71 -3.99 -12.48
CA GLY A 315 0.25 -2.89 -12.67
C GLY A 315 1.61 -3.33 -13.20
N ILE A 316 1.81 -4.60 -13.56
CA ILE A 316 3.08 -5.12 -14.10
C ILE A 316 3.55 -4.34 -15.34
N GLU A 317 2.62 -3.85 -16.17
CA GLU A 317 2.91 -3.01 -17.34
C GLU A 317 3.50 -1.64 -16.98
N THR A 318 3.43 -1.27 -15.70
CA THR A 318 3.98 -0.02 -15.15
C THR A 318 5.25 -0.22 -14.36
N ALA A 319 5.64 -1.45 -14.14
CA ALA A 319 6.83 -1.86 -13.41
C ALA A 319 7.98 -2.24 -14.36
N ASP A 320 9.19 -2.27 -13.83
CA ASP A 320 10.35 -2.84 -14.53
C ASP A 320 10.45 -4.32 -14.17
N VAL A 321 10.16 -5.19 -15.12
CA VAL A 321 10.51 -6.61 -15.00
C VAL A 321 12.03 -6.73 -15.16
N VAL A 322 12.71 -7.19 -14.11
CA VAL A 322 14.19 -7.27 -14.09
C VAL A 322 14.72 -8.68 -14.32
N GLU A 323 13.95 -9.70 -13.98
CA GLU A 323 14.30 -11.11 -14.20
C GLU A 323 13.05 -11.95 -14.41
N ILE A 324 13.21 -13.08 -15.15
CA ILE A 324 12.19 -14.12 -15.32
C ILE A 324 12.84 -15.48 -15.07
N VAL A 325 12.19 -16.30 -14.23
CA VAL A 325 12.56 -17.70 -14.01
C VAL A 325 11.32 -18.56 -14.24
N ASP A 326 11.31 -19.38 -15.29
CA ASP A 326 10.10 -20.06 -15.72
C ASP A 326 10.39 -21.40 -16.41
N HIS A 327 9.45 -22.32 -16.34
CA HIS A 327 9.50 -23.62 -17.02
C HIS A 327 8.41 -23.79 -18.09
N HIS A 328 7.56 -22.77 -18.26
CA HIS A 328 6.51 -22.76 -19.26
C HIS A 328 7.01 -22.32 -20.66
N ARG A 329 6.14 -22.43 -21.65
CA ARG A 329 6.39 -21.82 -22.97
C ARG A 329 6.55 -20.33 -22.82
N LEU A 330 7.50 -19.75 -23.52
CA LEU A 330 7.67 -18.30 -23.57
C LEU A 330 6.63 -17.67 -24.50
N ASP A 331 6.00 -16.60 -24.06
CA ASP A 331 5.21 -15.69 -24.87
C ASP A 331 6.02 -14.45 -25.24
N SER A 332 5.46 -13.55 -26.07
CA SER A 332 6.14 -12.31 -26.44
C SER A 332 6.16 -11.34 -25.27
N LEU A 333 7.34 -11.16 -24.69
CA LEU A 333 7.62 -10.15 -23.67
C LEU A 333 8.43 -9.01 -24.29
N SER A 334 8.02 -7.77 -24.02
CA SER A 334 8.80 -6.58 -24.34
C SER A 334 9.30 -5.93 -23.07
N THR A 335 10.61 -5.73 -22.96
CA THR A 335 11.25 -5.06 -21.83
C THR A 335 11.97 -3.80 -22.28
N THR A 336 12.06 -2.80 -21.41
CA THR A 336 12.75 -1.53 -21.68
C THR A 336 14.27 -1.66 -21.60
N MET A 337 14.75 -2.64 -20.82
CA MET A 337 16.17 -2.92 -20.58
C MET A 337 16.45 -4.41 -20.78
N PRO A 338 17.70 -4.82 -21.05
CA PRO A 338 18.11 -6.22 -21.01
C PRO A 338 17.84 -6.82 -19.62
N ILE A 339 17.24 -8.00 -19.60
CA ILE A 339 16.90 -8.72 -18.36
C ILE A 339 17.54 -10.11 -18.33
N PHE A 340 17.67 -10.68 -17.13
CA PHE A 340 18.01 -12.09 -16.98
C PHE A 340 16.78 -12.98 -17.18
N ILE A 341 16.93 -14.03 -18.02
CA ILE A 341 15.88 -15.04 -18.22
C ILE A 341 16.50 -16.42 -18.01
N ALA A 342 15.93 -17.20 -17.11
CA ALA A 342 16.18 -18.63 -16.95
C ALA A 342 14.91 -19.39 -17.30
N ALA A 343 14.87 -19.98 -18.48
CA ALA A 343 13.71 -20.74 -18.96
C ALA A 343 14.18 -22.13 -19.45
N GLU A 344 13.73 -23.16 -18.78
CA GLU A 344 14.09 -24.56 -19.11
C GLU A 344 12.82 -25.43 -19.01
N PRO A 345 12.58 -26.39 -19.93
CA PRO A 345 11.39 -27.24 -19.93
C PRO A 345 11.55 -28.38 -18.89
N LEU A 346 11.53 -28.01 -17.61
CA LEU A 346 11.63 -28.92 -16.45
C LEU A 346 10.24 -29.19 -15.85
N GLY A 347 10.17 -30.13 -14.94
CA GLY A 347 8.93 -30.49 -14.26
C GLY A 347 8.44 -29.44 -13.26
N SER A 348 9.32 -28.53 -12.78
CA SER A 348 9.00 -27.48 -11.82
C SER A 348 9.99 -26.34 -11.94
N VAL A 349 9.53 -25.10 -11.75
CA VAL A 349 10.39 -23.93 -11.70
C VAL A 349 11.36 -23.97 -10.51
N ASN A 350 10.99 -24.63 -9.42
CA ASN A 350 11.87 -24.80 -8.26
C ASN A 350 13.13 -25.61 -8.58
N THR A 351 13.10 -26.47 -9.60
CA THR A 351 14.28 -27.16 -10.10
C THR A 351 15.26 -26.18 -10.74
N ILE A 352 14.77 -25.20 -11.51
CA ILE A 352 15.61 -24.13 -12.07
C ILE A 352 16.22 -23.28 -10.95
N ILE A 353 15.43 -22.93 -9.93
CA ILE A 353 15.90 -22.15 -8.79
C ILE A 353 17.01 -22.92 -8.04
N TYR A 354 16.82 -24.22 -7.80
CA TYR A 354 17.88 -25.05 -7.21
C TYR A 354 19.17 -25.03 -8.05
N GLN A 355 19.08 -25.11 -9.37
CA GLN A 355 20.26 -24.99 -10.25
C GLN A 355 20.90 -23.61 -10.14
N LEU A 356 20.13 -22.54 -9.98
CA LEU A 356 20.64 -21.18 -9.74
C LEU A 356 21.41 -21.10 -8.41
N TYR A 357 20.92 -21.73 -7.33
CA TYR A 357 21.70 -21.88 -6.09
C TYR A 357 23.06 -22.51 -6.35
N MET A 358 23.07 -23.63 -7.10
CA MET A 358 24.33 -24.34 -7.42
C MET A 358 25.24 -23.50 -8.30
N ARG A 359 24.72 -22.77 -9.29
CA ARG A 359 25.51 -21.85 -10.15
C ARG A 359 26.18 -20.73 -9.34
N HIS A 360 25.53 -20.25 -8.28
CA HIS A 360 26.10 -19.26 -7.36
C HIS A 360 27.03 -19.86 -6.30
N GLY A 361 27.19 -21.19 -6.26
CA GLY A 361 28.00 -21.87 -5.25
C GLY A 361 27.39 -21.81 -3.84
N ILE A 362 26.09 -21.56 -3.72
CA ILE A 362 25.36 -21.46 -2.45
C ILE A 362 24.60 -22.75 -2.21
N MET A 363 24.82 -23.33 -1.04
CA MET A 363 24.04 -24.48 -0.61
C MET A 363 22.76 -23.98 0.10
N PRO A 364 21.55 -24.38 -0.33
CA PRO A 364 20.32 -24.00 0.37
C PRO A 364 20.34 -24.46 1.81
N ASP A 365 19.85 -23.65 2.71
CA ASP A 365 19.60 -24.08 4.08
C ASP A 365 18.42 -25.08 4.15
N GLN A 366 18.14 -25.60 5.34
CA GLN A 366 17.12 -26.61 5.51
C GLN A 366 15.73 -26.12 5.11
N TYR A 367 15.41 -24.83 5.38
CA TYR A 367 14.11 -24.25 5.05
C TYR A 367 13.96 -24.04 3.55
N ALA A 368 14.94 -23.39 2.91
CA ALA A 368 14.94 -23.18 1.45
C ALA A 368 14.92 -24.51 0.68
N ALA A 369 15.67 -25.52 1.16
CA ALA A 369 15.65 -26.86 0.56
C ALA A 369 14.28 -27.52 0.68
N ARG A 370 13.61 -27.40 1.83
CA ARG A 370 12.25 -27.90 2.04
C ARG A 370 11.24 -27.18 1.15
N THR A 371 11.35 -25.86 1.02
CA THR A 371 10.48 -25.03 0.17
C THR A 371 10.57 -25.48 -1.28
N MET A 372 11.79 -25.56 -1.85
CA MET A 372 11.98 -26.03 -3.23
C MET A 372 11.53 -27.47 -3.42
N LEU A 373 11.83 -28.36 -2.46
CA LEU A 373 11.37 -29.75 -2.51
C LEU A 373 9.85 -29.85 -2.59
N THR A 374 9.14 -29.04 -1.81
CA THR A 374 7.67 -29.03 -1.80
C THR A 374 7.11 -28.59 -3.15
N GLY A 375 7.65 -27.50 -3.76
CA GLY A 375 7.27 -27.07 -5.09
C GLY A 375 7.48 -28.16 -6.13
N ILE A 376 8.66 -28.76 -6.19
CA ILE A 376 8.95 -29.81 -7.17
C ILE A 376 8.01 -31.02 -6.98
N ILE A 377 7.77 -31.45 -5.76
CA ILE A 377 6.89 -32.59 -5.47
C ILE A 377 5.44 -32.30 -5.84
N ALA A 378 4.99 -31.06 -5.64
CA ALA A 378 3.64 -30.65 -6.02
C ALA A 378 3.45 -30.69 -7.55
N ASP A 379 4.31 -30.04 -8.31
CA ASP A 379 4.14 -29.89 -9.74
C ASP A 379 4.49 -31.16 -10.55
N THR A 380 5.38 -31.98 -10.01
CA THR A 380 5.72 -33.27 -10.61
C THR A 380 4.86 -34.45 -10.12
N LEU A 381 3.86 -34.21 -9.27
CA LEU A 381 3.00 -35.26 -8.68
C LEU A 381 3.84 -36.39 -8.08
N ILE A 382 4.76 -36.06 -7.18
CA ILE A 382 5.74 -36.98 -6.58
C ILE A 382 6.58 -37.69 -7.67
N LEU A 383 7.09 -36.92 -8.63
CA LEU A 383 7.90 -37.41 -9.79
C LEU A 383 7.15 -38.37 -10.73
N ARG A 384 5.81 -38.35 -10.75
CA ARG A 384 4.98 -39.18 -11.62
C ARG A 384 4.44 -38.45 -12.84
N SER A 385 4.48 -37.11 -12.83
CA SER A 385 4.03 -36.33 -13.98
C SER A 385 4.85 -36.66 -15.24
N PRO A 386 4.22 -36.74 -16.41
CA PRO A 386 4.94 -36.92 -17.68
C PRO A 386 5.86 -35.72 -18.02
N THR A 387 5.77 -34.62 -17.31
CA THR A 387 6.67 -33.45 -17.42
C THR A 387 7.95 -33.63 -16.60
N THR A 388 7.99 -34.62 -15.69
CA THR A 388 9.14 -34.85 -14.81
C THR A 388 10.39 -35.22 -15.61
N THR A 389 11.51 -34.55 -15.31
CA THR A 389 12.80 -34.77 -15.97
C THR A 389 13.81 -35.40 -15.02
N MET A 390 14.93 -35.86 -15.58
CA MET A 390 16.05 -36.38 -14.76
C MET A 390 16.63 -35.29 -13.83
N GLN A 391 16.55 -34.01 -14.23
CA GLN A 391 17.03 -32.89 -13.42
C GLN A 391 16.14 -32.68 -12.20
N ASP A 392 14.83 -32.85 -12.34
CA ASP A 392 13.89 -32.80 -11.19
C ASP A 392 14.20 -33.92 -10.19
N MET A 393 14.41 -35.14 -10.68
CA MET A 393 14.77 -36.28 -9.83
C MET A 393 16.09 -36.05 -9.06
N GLN A 394 17.12 -35.51 -9.72
CA GLN A 394 18.38 -35.17 -9.09
C GLN A 394 18.24 -34.05 -8.06
N ALA A 395 17.47 -33.01 -8.37
CA ALA A 395 17.17 -31.92 -7.45
C ALA A 395 16.44 -32.43 -6.21
N VAL A 396 15.42 -33.25 -6.38
CA VAL A 396 14.66 -33.85 -5.27
C VAL A 396 15.55 -34.71 -4.36
N GLU A 397 16.46 -35.53 -4.92
CA GLU A 397 17.37 -36.33 -4.11
C GLU A 397 18.27 -35.46 -3.21
N MET A 398 18.82 -34.38 -3.76
CA MET A 398 19.70 -33.48 -2.99
C MET A 398 18.92 -32.64 -1.99
N LEU A 399 17.78 -32.08 -2.42
CA LEU A 399 16.92 -31.25 -1.58
C LEU A 399 16.32 -32.02 -0.42
N ALA A 400 15.92 -33.29 -0.63
CA ALA A 400 15.42 -34.15 0.45
C ALA A 400 16.47 -34.38 1.55
N ARG A 401 17.74 -34.59 1.16
CA ARG A 401 18.85 -34.71 2.12
C ARG A 401 19.04 -33.42 2.92
N LEU A 402 19.06 -32.25 2.25
CA LEU A 402 19.24 -30.94 2.87
C LEU A 402 18.04 -30.59 3.78
N ALA A 403 16.83 -30.87 3.33
CA ALA A 403 15.59 -30.65 4.08
C ALA A 403 15.40 -31.66 5.23
N LYS A 404 16.27 -32.69 5.33
CA LYS A 404 16.15 -33.82 6.29
C LYS A 404 14.82 -34.55 6.15
N VAL A 405 14.38 -34.77 4.92
CA VAL A 405 13.19 -35.56 4.58
C VAL A 405 13.63 -37.01 4.32
N PRO A 406 13.27 -37.97 5.17
CA PRO A 406 13.77 -39.35 5.06
C PRO A 406 13.10 -40.13 3.93
N SER A 407 11.85 -39.79 3.59
CA SER A 407 11.07 -40.44 2.54
C SER A 407 10.35 -39.37 1.71
N VAL A 408 10.76 -39.23 0.46
CA VAL A 408 10.12 -38.31 -0.51
C VAL A 408 8.67 -38.75 -0.78
N GLN A 409 8.44 -40.07 -0.84
CA GLN A 409 7.10 -40.61 -1.06
C GLN A 409 6.14 -40.24 0.07
N GLU A 410 6.51 -40.50 1.34
CA GLU A 410 5.69 -40.13 2.51
C GLU A 410 5.49 -38.63 2.63
N PHE A 411 6.52 -37.83 2.27
CA PHE A 411 6.45 -36.36 2.27
C PHE A 411 5.43 -35.88 1.25
N GLY A 412 5.45 -36.45 0.03
CA GLY A 412 4.48 -36.09 -1.00
C GLY A 412 3.06 -36.60 -0.68
N GLU A 413 2.93 -37.81 -0.12
CA GLU A 413 1.63 -38.32 0.33
C GLU A 413 1.02 -37.43 1.42
N LYS A 414 1.84 -36.94 2.35
CA LYS A 414 1.39 -35.96 3.35
C LYS A 414 0.92 -34.68 2.70
N LEU A 415 1.64 -34.12 1.71
CA LEU A 415 1.26 -32.92 0.97
C LEU A 415 -0.11 -33.10 0.30
N PHE A 416 -0.29 -34.20 -0.41
CA PHE A 416 -1.52 -34.46 -1.15
C PHE A 416 -2.66 -35.03 -0.28
N SER A 417 -2.40 -35.47 0.95
CA SER A 417 -3.47 -35.88 1.87
C SER A 417 -4.36 -34.74 2.36
N ILE A 418 -3.92 -33.50 2.15
CA ILE A 418 -4.64 -32.25 2.47
C ILE A 418 -5.40 -31.75 1.23
N THR A 419 -5.68 -32.61 0.28
CA THR A 419 -6.49 -32.24 -0.89
C THR A 419 -7.96 -32.41 -0.53
N ASP A 420 -8.78 -31.48 -0.98
CA ASP A 420 -10.22 -31.59 -0.86
C ASP A 420 -10.70 -32.86 -1.56
N ASN A 421 -11.39 -33.73 -0.80
CA ASN A 421 -12.11 -34.87 -1.35
C ASN A 421 -13.55 -34.47 -1.63
N LEU A 422 -14.32 -35.30 -2.32
CA LEU A 422 -15.74 -35.00 -2.58
C LEU A 422 -16.56 -34.79 -1.30
N SER A 423 -16.11 -35.36 -0.19
CA SER A 423 -16.75 -35.22 1.13
C SER A 423 -16.59 -33.81 1.76
N THR A 424 -15.58 -33.05 1.37
CA THR A 424 -15.22 -31.77 1.99
C THR A 424 -15.57 -30.57 1.13
N GLN A 425 -15.82 -30.76 -0.16
CA GLN A 425 -16.13 -29.69 -1.11
C GLN A 425 -17.64 -29.43 -1.23
N ASP A 426 -18.03 -28.18 -1.46
CA ASP A 426 -19.36 -27.86 -1.94
C ASP A 426 -19.54 -28.36 -3.37
N PRO A 427 -20.57 -29.15 -3.68
CA PRO A 427 -20.74 -29.75 -5.00
C PRO A 427 -20.85 -28.74 -6.15
N ASP A 428 -21.54 -27.60 -5.92
CA ASP A 428 -21.71 -26.58 -6.97
C ASP A 428 -20.38 -25.86 -7.24
N GLU A 429 -19.59 -25.56 -6.20
CA GLU A 429 -18.26 -24.95 -6.35
C GLU A 429 -17.27 -25.93 -7.00
N ALA A 430 -17.22 -27.18 -6.58
CA ALA A 430 -16.34 -28.20 -7.15
C ALA A 430 -16.61 -28.43 -8.65
N ILE A 431 -17.90 -28.49 -9.05
CA ILE A 431 -18.27 -28.66 -10.46
C ILE A 431 -17.87 -27.44 -11.29
N LEU A 432 -18.07 -26.22 -10.75
CA LEU A 432 -17.89 -24.98 -11.49
C LEU A 432 -16.45 -24.46 -11.48
N SER A 433 -15.58 -24.96 -10.63
CA SER A 433 -14.18 -24.51 -10.49
C SER A 433 -13.38 -24.63 -11.81
N ASP A 434 -13.51 -25.74 -12.52
CA ASP A 434 -12.99 -25.90 -13.89
C ASP A 434 -14.08 -26.45 -14.81
N PHE A 435 -15.07 -25.62 -15.13
CA PHE A 435 -16.23 -25.99 -15.93
C PHE A 435 -16.18 -25.36 -17.32
N LYS A 436 -16.33 -26.18 -18.37
CA LYS A 436 -16.34 -25.72 -19.75
C LYS A 436 -17.55 -26.21 -20.52
N LYS A 437 -18.12 -25.34 -21.34
CA LYS A 437 -19.29 -25.61 -22.17
C LYS A 437 -18.88 -25.98 -23.60
N TYR A 438 -19.58 -26.94 -24.17
CA TYR A 438 -19.40 -27.42 -25.53
C TYR A 438 -20.76 -27.65 -26.19
N GLU A 439 -20.81 -27.60 -27.51
CA GLU A 439 -22.00 -27.92 -28.28
C GLU A 439 -21.62 -28.84 -29.45
N ASN A 440 -22.32 -29.95 -29.63
CA ASN A 440 -22.09 -30.90 -30.72
C ASN A 440 -23.38 -31.65 -31.07
N GLY A 441 -23.68 -31.77 -32.35
CA GLY A 441 -24.89 -32.45 -32.82
C GLY A 441 -26.21 -31.89 -32.28
N GLY A 442 -26.23 -30.60 -31.91
CA GLY A 442 -27.37 -29.95 -31.26
C GLY A 442 -27.51 -30.24 -29.78
N THR A 443 -26.56 -30.97 -29.19
CA THR A 443 -26.51 -31.22 -27.73
C THR A 443 -25.56 -30.21 -27.08
N LYS A 444 -26.06 -29.42 -26.13
CA LYS A 444 -25.29 -28.49 -25.30
C LYS A 444 -24.82 -29.21 -24.03
N MET A 445 -23.52 -29.32 -23.85
CA MET A 445 -22.95 -30.04 -22.71
C MET A 445 -22.03 -29.14 -21.87
N GLY A 446 -21.99 -29.39 -20.56
CA GLY A 446 -21.05 -28.79 -19.63
C GLY A 446 -20.20 -29.86 -18.98
N ILE A 447 -18.88 -29.67 -18.93
CA ILE A 447 -17.94 -30.67 -18.40
C ILE A 447 -17.06 -29.98 -17.34
N GLY A 448 -17.22 -30.39 -16.08
CA GLY A 448 -16.34 -30.04 -14.98
C GLY A 448 -15.20 -31.06 -14.83
N GLN A 449 -14.09 -30.64 -14.25
CA GLN A 449 -13.02 -31.51 -13.78
C GLN A 449 -12.68 -31.12 -12.33
N CYS A 450 -12.61 -32.12 -11.48
CA CYS A 450 -12.22 -32.00 -10.09
C CYS A 450 -11.10 -33.02 -9.80
N GLU A 451 -10.05 -32.57 -9.15
CA GLU A 451 -8.91 -33.39 -8.79
C GLU A 451 -9.02 -33.80 -7.31
N VAL A 452 -8.81 -35.05 -7.02
CA VAL A 452 -8.86 -35.63 -5.67
C VAL A 452 -7.66 -36.56 -5.45
N THR A 453 -7.35 -36.87 -4.21
CA THR A 453 -6.29 -37.83 -3.86
C THR A 453 -6.78 -39.22 -3.69
N THR A 454 -8.11 -39.42 -3.65
CA THR A 454 -8.73 -40.76 -3.53
C THR A 454 -10.12 -40.74 -4.14
N LEU A 455 -10.51 -41.85 -4.75
CA LEU A 455 -11.86 -42.11 -5.27
C LEU A 455 -12.71 -42.93 -4.29
N THR A 456 -12.21 -43.23 -3.08
CA THR A 456 -12.90 -44.11 -2.14
C THR A 456 -14.23 -43.58 -1.65
N ASP A 457 -14.38 -42.27 -1.54
CA ASP A 457 -15.59 -41.59 -1.09
C ASP A 457 -16.60 -41.27 -2.22
N VAL A 458 -16.19 -41.47 -3.48
CA VAL A 458 -17.07 -41.21 -4.65
C VAL A 458 -18.38 -41.96 -4.54
N GLY A 459 -18.36 -43.21 -4.09
CA GLY A 459 -19.59 -44.03 -3.95
C GLY A 459 -20.60 -43.45 -2.99
N GLU A 460 -20.14 -42.73 -1.94
CA GLU A 460 -20.99 -42.16 -0.90
C GLU A 460 -21.56 -40.81 -1.35
N TYR A 461 -20.73 -39.94 -1.99
CA TYR A 461 -21.09 -38.57 -2.32
C TYR A 461 -21.57 -38.38 -3.77
N ALA A 462 -21.40 -39.38 -4.65
CA ALA A 462 -21.74 -39.28 -6.07
C ALA A 462 -23.16 -38.80 -6.34
N GLN A 463 -24.15 -39.24 -5.56
CA GLN A 463 -25.55 -38.85 -5.78
C GLN A 463 -25.74 -37.34 -5.54
N THR A 464 -25.12 -36.76 -4.52
CA THR A 464 -25.17 -35.32 -4.23
C THR A 464 -24.59 -34.52 -5.39
N TYR A 465 -23.45 -34.94 -5.96
CA TYR A 465 -22.84 -34.31 -7.14
C TYR A 465 -23.67 -34.48 -8.42
N ILE A 466 -24.29 -35.66 -8.62
CA ILE A 466 -25.19 -35.87 -9.74
C ILE A 466 -26.42 -34.98 -9.69
N ASP A 467 -26.97 -34.77 -8.50
CA ASP A 467 -28.11 -33.87 -8.30
C ASP A 467 -27.70 -32.40 -8.54
N ALA A 468 -26.50 -32.00 -8.12
CA ALA A 468 -25.94 -30.68 -8.41
C ALA A 468 -25.70 -30.50 -9.93
N LEU A 469 -25.12 -31.50 -10.60
CA LEU A 469 -24.97 -31.49 -12.07
C LEU A 469 -26.31 -31.30 -12.78
N GLN A 470 -27.39 -31.95 -12.33
CA GLN A 470 -28.71 -31.77 -12.91
C GLN A 470 -29.25 -30.34 -12.71
N LYS A 471 -29.09 -29.78 -11.51
CA LYS A 471 -29.47 -28.36 -11.25
C LYS A 471 -28.69 -27.38 -12.13
N ILE A 472 -27.39 -27.61 -12.33
CA ILE A 472 -26.55 -26.78 -13.21
C ILE A 472 -27.03 -26.91 -14.66
N ALA A 473 -27.35 -28.12 -15.13
CA ALA A 473 -27.93 -28.33 -16.46
C ALA A 473 -29.20 -27.49 -16.65
N ASP A 474 -30.14 -27.61 -15.74
CA ASP A 474 -31.44 -26.92 -15.80
C ASP A 474 -31.28 -25.40 -15.74
N SER A 475 -30.43 -24.89 -14.84
CA SER A 475 -30.22 -23.44 -14.66
C SER A 475 -29.47 -22.77 -15.81
N GLN A 476 -28.58 -23.50 -16.47
CA GLN A 476 -27.74 -22.96 -17.54
C GLN A 476 -28.22 -23.33 -18.95
N GLY A 477 -29.35 -24.03 -19.07
CA GLY A 477 -29.92 -24.47 -20.35
C GLY A 477 -29.04 -25.46 -21.10
N LEU A 478 -28.39 -26.38 -20.37
CA LEU A 478 -27.56 -27.43 -20.90
C LEU A 478 -28.35 -28.75 -20.94
N ASP A 479 -28.15 -29.53 -22.01
CA ASP A 479 -28.81 -30.83 -22.17
C ASP A 479 -28.11 -31.91 -21.34
N TRP A 480 -26.81 -31.76 -21.11
CA TRP A 480 -25.98 -32.77 -20.45
C TRP A 480 -24.85 -32.13 -19.68
N THR A 481 -24.70 -32.46 -18.41
CA THR A 481 -23.58 -32.01 -17.55
C THR A 481 -22.84 -33.22 -16.98
N LEU A 482 -21.53 -33.09 -16.91
CA LEU A 482 -20.63 -34.13 -16.47
C LEU A 482 -19.57 -33.58 -15.55
N LEU A 483 -19.11 -34.40 -14.60
CA LEU A 483 -17.95 -34.10 -13.76
C LEU A 483 -16.97 -35.28 -13.84
N MET A 484 -15.76 -34.99 -14.27
CA MET A 484 -14.63 -35.88 -14.23
C MET A 484 -13.91 -35.74 -12.89
N VAL A 485 -14.01 -36.70 -12.03
CA VAL A 485 -13.30 -36.77 -10.74
C VAL A 485 -12.03 -37.57 -10.94
N THR A 486 -10.87 -36.93 -10.80
CA THR A 486 -9.57 -37.51 -11.12
C THR A 486 -8.75 -37.74 -9.87
N ASP A 487 -8.41 -39.00 -9.57
CA ASP A 487 -7.40 -39.39 -8.58
C ASP A 487 -6.01 -39.17 -9.20
N VAL A 488 -5.37 -38.08 -8.80
CA VAL A 488 -4.07 -37.67 -9.35
C VAL A 488 -2.93 -38.59 -8.89
N LEU A 489 -3.10 -39.33 -7.79
CA LEU A 489 -2.08 -40.23 -7.27
C LEU A 489 -2.13 -41.63 -7.92
N ARG A 490 -3.31 -42.08 -8.34
CA ARG A 490 -3.50 -43.40 -8.94
C ARG A 490 -3.73 -43.37 -10.43
N GLU A 491 -3.71 -42.18 -11.04
CA GLU A 491 -3.92 -41.97 -12.48
C GLU A 491 -5.23 -42.57 -12.97
N ASN A 492 -6.28 -42.42 -12.18
CA ASN A 492 -7.59 -42.96 -12.48
C ASN A 492 -8.67 -41.91 -12.32
N SER A 493 -9.74 -41.99 -13.09
CA SER A 493 -10.86 -41.07 -12.97
C SER A 493 -12.20 -41.80 -12.88
N VAL A 494 -13.18 -41.12 -12.29
CA VAL A 494 -14.58 -41.50 -12.31
C VAL A 494 -15.37 -40.36 -12.97
N LEU A 495 -16.29 -40.73 -13.87
CA LEU A 495 -17.20 -39.78 -14.48
C LEU A 495 -18.56 -39.81 -13.79
N LEU A 496 -19.01 -38.68 -13.29
CA LEU A 496 -20.37 -38.46 -12.83
C LEU A 496 -21.14 -37.71 -13.93
N ALA A 497 -22.38 -38.13 -14.21
CA ALA A 497 -23.15 -37.56 -15.32
C ALA A 497 -24.59 -37.21 -14.90
N SER A 498 -25.14 -36.08 -15.35
CA SER A 498 -26.57 -35.81 -15.25
C SER A 498 -27.39 -36.77 -16.13
N ASN A 499 -28.71 -36.67 -16.03
CA ASN A 499 -29.57 -37.60 -16.78
C ASN A 499 -29.65 -37.17 -18.26
N HIS A 500 -29.04 -38.00 -19.14
CA HIS A 500 -29.08 -37.79 -20.58
C HIS A 500 -29.08 -39.13 -21.34
N LYS A 501 -29.70 -39.15 -22.54
CA LYS A 501 -29.77 -40.38 -23.36
C LYS A 501 -28.40 -40.93 -23.73
N ALA A 502 -27.42 -40.08 -23.98
CA ALA A 502 -26.05 -40.44 -24.35
C ALA A 502 -25.27 -41.20 -23.25
N ASN A 503 -25.78 -41.19 -22.02
CA ASN A 503 -25.19 -42.00 -20.93
C ASN A 503 -25.15 -43.51 -21.25
N ARG A 504 -25.98 -44.00 -22.20
CA ARG A 504 -26.03 -45.41 -22.59
C ARG A 504 -24.91 -45.77 -23.55
N ASP A 505 -24.39 -44.78 -24.27
CA ASP A 505 -23.44 -44.99 -25.35
C ASP A 505 -21.99 -44.68 -24.92
N LEU A 506 -21.79 -44.32 -23.65
CA LEU A 506 -20.45 -44.10 -23.10
C LEU A 506 -19.65 -45.43 -23.08
N PRO A 507 -18.41 -45.45 -23.60
CA PRO A 507 -17.59 -46.65 -23.71
C PRO A 507 -16.94 -47.09 -22.38
N TYR A 508 -17.30 -46.42 -21.28
CA TYR A 508 -16.71 -46.65 -19.97
C TYR A 508 -17.48 -47.70 -19.15
N ALA A 509 -16.76 -48.42 -18.31
CA ALA A 509 -17.38 -49.41 -17.41
C ALA A 509 -18.30 -48.71 -16.40
N LYS A 510 -19.54 -49.18 -16.31
CA LYS A 510 -20.53 -48.60 -15.43
C LYS A 510 -20.37 -49.13 -14.00
N LEU A 511 -20.00 -48.25 -13.06
CA LEU A 511 -19.91 -48.60 -11.63
C LEU A 511 -21.29 -48.57 -10.95
N ALA A 512 -22.10 -47.56 -11.27
CA ALA A 512 -23.48 -47.43 -10.81
C ALA A 512 -24.30 -46.58 -11.81
N LYS A 513 -25.55 -46.24 -11.48
CA LYS A 513 -26.35 -45.33 -12.31
C LYS A 513 -25.66 -43.96 -12.43
N GLN A 514 -25.34 -43.54 -13.64
CA GLN A 514 -24.69 -42.23 -13.92
C GLN A 514 -23.24 -42.14 -13.39
N ILE A 515 -22.59 -43.24 -13.01
CA ILE A 515 -21.22 -43.29 -12.53
C ILE A 515 -20.43 -44.28 -13.37
N TYR A 516 -19.30 -43.83 -13.95
CA TYR A 516 -18.49 -44.60 -14.88
C TYR A 516 -17.01 -44.59 -14.47
N ASP A 517 -16.37 -45.76 -14.57
CA ASP A 517 -14.93 -45.93 -14.31
C ASP A 517 -14.15 -45.55 -15.57
N MET A 518 -13.15 -44.73 -15.41
CA MET A 518 -12.31 -44.21 -16.51
C MET A 518 -10.82 -44.45 -16.22
N PRO A 519 -10.34 -45.68 -16.15
CA PRO A 519 -8.94 -45.98 -15.86
C PRO A 519 -8.00 -45.35 -16.88
N GLY A 520 -6.96 -44.65 -16.41
CA GLY A 520 -5.95 -43.98 -17.23
C GLY A 520 -6.43 -42.73 -17.98
N VAL A 521 -7.64 -42.23 -17.71
CA VAL A 521 -8.16 -40.98 -18.27
C VAL A 521 -7.86 -39.86 -17.30
N MET A 522 -6.92 -39.00 -17.66
CA MET A 522 -6.44 -37.88 -16.81
C MET A 522 -6.76 -36.50 -17.38
N SER A 523 -7.16 -36.43 -18.63
CA SER A 523 -7.36 -35.15 -19.32
C SER A 523 -8.75 -35.00 -19.91
N ARG A 524 -9.55 -34.09 -19.38
CA ARG A 524 -10.84 -33.72 -19.95
C ARG A 524 -10.75 -33.35 -21.44
N LYS A 525 -9.78 -32.49 -21.81
CA LYS A 525 -9.65 -31.99 -23.18
C LYS A 525 -9.13 -33.01 -24.18
N LYS A 526 -8.11 -33.81 -23.76
CA LYS A 526 -7.40 -34.71 -24.70
C LYS A 526 -8.02 -36.10 -24.78
N GLN A 527 -8.64 -36.58 -23.71
CA GLN A 527 -9.10 -37.95 -23.60
C GLN A 527 -10.63 -38.05 -23.47
N LEU A 528 -11.27 -37.29 -22.57
CA LEU A 528 -12.70 -37.38 -22.33
C LEU A 528 -13.52 -36.69 -23.43
N LEU A 529 -13.21 -35.41 -23.78
CA LEU A 529 -13.97 -34.62 -24.74
C LEU A 529 -14.13 -35.29 -26.11
N PRO A 530 -13.10 -35.90 -26.74
CA PRO A 530 -13.26 -36.59 -28.02
C PRO A 530 -14.29 -37.76 -27.96
N VAL A 531 -14.32 -38.47 -26.83
CA VAL A 531 -15.31 -39.55 -26.61
C VAL A 531 -16.72 -38.99 -26.54
N LEU A 532 -16.94 -37.92 -25.76
CA LEU A 532 -18.26 -37.27 -25.62
C LEU A 532 -18.76 -36.71 -26.95
N LEU A 533 -17.87 -36.10 -27.75
CA LEU A 533 -18.20 -35.63 -29.09
C LEU A 533 -18.62 -36.75 -30.01
N SER A 534 -17.97 -37.92 -29.95
CA SER A 534 -18.35 -39.07 -30.78
C SER A 534 -19.73 -39.64 -30.42
N VAL A 535 -20.05 -39.70 -29.14
CA VAL A 535 -21.32 -40.20 -28.61
C VAL A 535 -22.50 -39.27 -28.90
N THR A 536 -22.24 -37.94 -28.97
CA THR A 536 -23.29 -36.95 -29.26
C THR A 536 -23.46 -36.70 -30.75
N SER A 537 -22.58 -37.19 -31.62
CA SER A 537 -22.70 -37.10 -33.08
C SER A 537 -23.52 -38.22 -33.69
N ALA A 538 -23.80 -39.27 -32.91
CA ALA A 538 -24.64 -40.41 -33.31
C ALA A 538 -26.10 -40.14 -32.92
#